data_9b52670108f711d1b10f05e887fffe3f
#
_entry.id   9b52670108f711d1b10f05e887fffe3f
#
_cell.length_a   1.000
_cell.length_b   1.000
_cell.length_c   1.000
_cell.angle_alpha   90.00
_cell.angle_beta   90.00
_cell.angle_gamma   90.00
#
_symmetry.space_group_name_H-M   'P 1'
#
loop_
_entity.id
_entity.type
_entity.pdbx_description
1 polymer ?
#
loop_
_entity_poly.entity_id
_entity_poly.type
_entity_poly.pdbx_seq_one_letter_code
_entity_poly.pdbx_strand_id
1 'polypeptide(L)'
;MSVNETTKAKFHPGQIVATPGALEALQNAGQTPHEFLVRHLSGDWGDLDDEDRSLNDTAVIDGSRILSAYTTRKGERLWVITEASDDHGRRASSCLLLPSEY
;
A
#
# COMPACT_ATOMS: atom_id res chain seq x y z
N MET A 1 -15.17 -20.47 -3.64
CA MET A 1 -15.37 -19.19 -4.28
C MET A 1 -14.18 -18.29 -3.97
N SER A 2 -13.84 -17.55 -4.92
CA SER A 2 -12.70 -16.67 -4.78
C SER A 2 -13.12 -15.32 -4.22
N VAL A 3 -12.41 -14.85 -3.21
CA VAL A 3 -12.68 -13.52 -2.67
C VAL A 3 -12.13 -12.44 -3.59
N ASN A 4 -11.38 -12.84 -4.59
CA ASN A 4 -10.73 -11.86 -5.47
C ASN A 4 -11.73 -11.09 -6.30
N GLU A 5 -12.89 -11.67 -6.53
CA GLU A 5 -13.90 -11.00 -7.34
C GLU A 5 -14.43 -9.77 -6.69
N THR A 6 -14.35 -9.69 -5.37
CA THR A 6 -14.87 -8.53 -4.64
C THR A 6 -13.85 -7.43 -4.47
N THR A 7 -12.58 -7.73 -4.77
CA THR A 7 -11.52 -6.77 -4.57
C THR A 7 -10.75 -6.61 -5.87
N LYS A 8 -11.05 -5.53 -6.57
CA LYS A 8 -10.36 -5.25 -7.81
C LYS A 8 -9.22 -4.29 -7.57
N ALA A 9 -8.03 -4.70 -8.00
CA ALA A 9 -6.88 -3.84 -7.93
C ALA A 9 -7.04 -2.68 -8.91
N LYS A 10 -6.79 -1.48 -8.44
CA LYS A 10 -6.87 -0.28 -9.28
C LYS A 10 -5.58 -0.05 -10.04
N PHE A 11 -4.50 -0.72 -9.64
CA PHE A 11 -3.20 -0.60 -10.29
C PHE A 11 -2.40 -1.84 -9.99
N HIS A 12 -1.34 -2.07 -10.76
CA HIS A 12 -0.46 -3.21 -10.56
C HIS A 12 0.62 -2.84 -9.55
N PRO A 13 0.86 -3.67 -8.54
CA PRO A 13 1.80 -3.32 -7.46
C PRO A 13 3.27 -3.50 -7.82
N GLY A 14 3.59 -4.22 -8.89
CA GLY A 14 4.96 -4.61 -9.14
C GLY A 14 5.41 -5.65 -8.14
N GLN A 15 6.71 -5.69 -7.84
CA GLN A 15 7.26 -6.61 -6.88
C GLN A 15 6.88 -6.18 -5.46
N ILE A 16 6.39 -7.13 -4.66
CA ILE A 16 6.00 -6.83 -3.28
C ILE A 16 7.20 -7.03 -2.37
N VAL A 17 7.56 -6.00 -1.62
CA VAL A 17 8.66 -6.08 -0.65
C VAL A 17 8.21 -5.48 0.67
N ALA A 18 8.88 -5.86 1.75
CA ALA A 18 8.58 -5.36 3.08
C ALA A 18 9.87 -5.25 3.88
N THR A 19 9.97 -4.19 4.68
CA THR A 19 11.14 -4.00 5.52
C THR A 19 11.08 -4.93 6.74
N PRO A 20 12.22 -5.20 7.37
CA PRO A 20 12.20 -5.99 8.61
C PRO A 20 11.32 -5.37 9.69
N GLY A 21 11.33 -4.04 9.83
CA GLY A 21 10.51 -3.37 10.83
C GLY A 21 9.03 -3.55 10.55
N ALA A 22 8.63 -3.45 9.28
CA ALA A 22 7.23 -3.67 8.92
C ALA A 22 6.80 -5.10 9.23
N LEU A 23 7.65 -6.08 8.89
CA LEU A 23 7.33 -7.47 9.16
C LEU A 23 7.20 -7.74 10.66
N GLU A 24 8.08 -7.14 11.45
CA GLU A 24 8.01 -7.31 12.90
C GLU A 24 6.74 -6.68 13.47
N ALA A 25 6.40 -5.48 13.03
CA ALA A 25 5.19 -4.80 13.52
C ALA A 25 3.95 -5.59 13.16
N LEU A 26 3.89 -6.15 11.97
CA LEU A 26 2.76 -6.96 11.54
C LEU A 26 2.68 -8.25 12.35
N GLN A 27 3.81 -8.91 12.57
CA GLN A 27 3.85 -10.13 13.36
C GLN A 27 3.36 -9.86 14.78
N ASN A 28 3.82 -8.78 15.39
CA ASN A 28 3.39 -8.41 16.75
C ASN A 28 1.90 -8.13 16.81
N ALA A 29 1.32 -7.63 15.74
CA ALA A 29 -0.11 -7.32 15.69
C ALA A 29 -0.97 -8.50 15.27
N GLY A 30 -0.35 -9.63 14.90
CA GLY A 30 -1.07 -10.78 14.40
C GLY A 30 -1.71 -10.50 13.03
N GLN A 31 -1.09 -9.67 12.23
CA GLN A 31 -1.60 -9.29 10.91
C GLN A 31 -0.58 -9.65 9.84
N THR A 32 -1.00 -9.62 8.58
CA THR A 32 -0.16 -10.01 7.45
C THR A 32 0.02 -8.85 6.49
N PRO A 33 1.13 -8.85 5.72
CA PRO A 33 1.30 -7.84 4.65
C PRO A 33 0.16 -7.85 3.64
N HIS A 34 -0.36 -9.03 3.33
CA HIS A 34 -1.42 -9.18 2.35
C HIS A 34 -2.67 -8.38 2.74
N GLU A 35 -3.00 -8.37 4.02
CA GLU A 35 -4.17 -7.66 4.52
C GLU A 35 -4.13 -6.18 4.14
N PHE A 36 -2.99 -5.55 4.30
CA PHE A 36 -2.83 -4.13 4.00
C PHE A 36 -2.61 -3.88 2.51
N LEU A 37 -1.93 -4.81 1.84
CA LEU A 37 -1.73 -4.70 0.41
C LEU A 37 -3.05 -4.72 -0.35
N VAL A 38 -3.99 -5.59 0.05
CA VAL A 38 -5.31 -5.66 -0.57
C VAL A 38 -6.03 -4.32 -0.42
N ARG A 39 -5.96 -3.71 0.76
CA ARG A 39 -6.58 -2.40 0.98
C ARG A 39 -5.97 -1.34 0.08
N HIS A 40 -4.65 -1.32 0.02
CA HIS A 40 -3.90 -0.36 -0.79
C HIS A 40 -4.28 -0.48 -2.27
N LEU A 41 -4.29 -1.70 -2.80
CA LEU A 41 -4.60 -1.93 -4.21
C LEU A 41 -6.05 -1.61 -4.55
N SER A 42 -6.95 -1.68 -3.58
CA SER A 42 -8.37 -1.41 -3.83
C SER A 42 -8.73 0.07 -3.68
N GLY A 43 -7.76 0.90 -3.32
CA GLY A 43 -8.02 2.33 -3.17
C GLY A 43 -8.42 2.74 -1.76
N ASP A 44 -8.26 1.85 -0.79
CA ASP A 44 -8.46 2.19 0.62
C ASP A 44 -7.13 2.73 1.15
N TRP A 45 -6.97 4.05 1.07
CA TRP A 45 -5.69 4.70 1.36
C TRP A 45 -5.39 4.81 2.86
N GLY A 46 -6.34 4.38 3.71
CA GLY A 46 -6.11 4.36 5.15
C GLY A 46 -6.27 5.73 5.80
N ASP A 47 -5.30 6.07 6.65
CA ASP A 47 -5.40 7.23 7.55
C ASP A 47 -4.80 8.49 6.93
N LEU A 48 -5.13 8.77 5.69
CA LEU A 48 -4.71 9.98 5.00
C LEU A 48 -5.82 11.03 5.05
N ASP A 49 -5.42 12.31 4.94
CA ASP A 49 -6.41 13.37 4.81
C ASP A 49 -6.98 13.40 3.39
N ASP A 50 -7.99 14.24 3.18
CA ASP A 50 -8.70 14.27 1.90
C ASP A 50 -7.80 14.69 0.76
N GLU A 51 -6.88 15.60 1.00
CA GLU A 51 -5.97 16.06 -0.04
C GLU A 51 -5.06 14.94 -0.51
N ASP A 52 -4.48 14.19 0.44
CA ASP A 52 -3.59 13.09 0.09
C ASP A 52 -4.35 11.94 -0.56
N ARG A 53 -5.58 11.69 -0.14
CA ARG A 53 -6.43 10.69 -0.79
C ARG A 53 -6.69 11.07 -2.24
N SER A 54 -6.96 12.33 -2.48
CA SER A 54 -7.22 12.83 -3.82
C SER A 54 -5.99 12.72 -4.70
N LEU A 55 -4.80 12.98 -4.13
CA LEU A 55 -3.56 12.83 -4.87
C LEU A 55 -3.35 11.36 -5.28
N ASN A 56 -3.68 10.43 -4.39
CA ASN A 56 -3.57 9.00 -4.73
C ASN A 56 -4.55 8.61 -5.83
N ASP A 57 -5.78 9.12 -5.77
CA ASP A 57 -6.77 8.83 -6.81
C ASP A 57 -6.27 9.30 -8.17
N THR A 58 -5.64 10.46 -8.22
CA THR A 58 -5.06 10.97 -9.44
C THR A 58 -3.86 10.13 -9.86
N ALA A 59 -3.04 9.70 -8.90
CA ALA A 59 -1.84 8.92 -9.16
C ALA A 59 -2.16 7.57 -9.81
N VAL A 60 -3.30 6.97 -9.45
CA VAL A 60 -3.74 5.73 -10.09
C VAL A 60 -3.87 5.94 -11.60
N ILE A 61 -4.33 7.11 -12.00
CA ILE A 61 -4.59 7.43 -13.41
C ILE A 61 -3.34 7.89 -14.12
N ASP A 62 -2.56 8.79 -13.51
CA ASP A 62 -1.43 9.41 -14.19
C ASP A 62 -0.10 8.68 -13.98
N GLY A 63 -0.08 7.64 -13.14
CA GLY A 63 1.13 6.84 -12.94
C GLY A 63 2.07 7.37 -11.88
N SER A 64 1.69 8.36 -11.11
CA SER A 64 2.53 8.88 -10.04
C SER A 64 2.63 7.89 -8.89
N ARG A 65 3.59 8.13 -7.99
CA ARG A 65 3.78 7.29 -6.80
C ARG A 65 2.55 7.34 -5.90
N ILE A 66 2.22 6.19 -5.29
CA ILE A 66 1.05 6.06 -4.42
C ILE A 66 1.52 5.69 -3.02
N LEU A 67 0.97 6.36 -2.00
CA LEU A 67 1.32 6.09 -0.61
C LEU A 67 0.05 5.95 0.22
N SER A 68 -0.11 4.80 0.90
CA SER A 68 -1.15 4.59 1.89
C SER A 68 -0.55 4.58 3.28
N ALA A 69 -1.34 4.97 4.28
CA ALA A 69 -0.93 4.97 5.67
C ALA A 69 -1.97 4.23 6.48
N TYR A 70 -1.52 3.23 7.25
CA TYR A 70 -2.41 2.41 8.06
C TYR A 70 -1.92 2.38 9.50
N THR A 71 -2.76 1.89 10.38
CA THR A 71 -2.40 1.66 11.78
C THR A 71 -2.67 0.19 12.09
N THR A 72 -1.67 -0.51 12.62
CA THR A 72 -1.85 -1.91 13.00
C THR A 72 -2.73 -2.01 14.26
N ARG A 73 -3.16 -3.23 14.58
CA ARG A 73 -3.95 -3.46 15.81
C ARG A 73 -3.22 -3.04 17.06
N LYS A 74 -1.90 -3.00 17.02
CA LYS A 74 -1.09 -2.60 18.18
C LYS A 74 -0.76 -1.11 18.16
N GLY A 75 -1.32 -0.37 17.20
CA GLY A 75 -1.16 1.09 17.16
C GLY A 75 0.07 1.57 16.43
N GLU A 76 0.78 0.70 15.74
CA GLU A 76 1.95 1.12 14.97
C GLU A 76 1.56 1.59 13.59
N ARG A 77 2.23 2.65 13.11
CA ARG A 77 1.98 3.17 11.77
C ARG A 77 2.70 2.31 10.74
N LEU A 78 2.02 2.08 9.64
CA LEU A 78 2.55 1.28 8.54
C LEU A 78 2.25 2.02 7.23
N TRP A 79 3.28 2.21 6.41
CA TRP A 79 3.10 2.81 5.09
C TRP A 79 3.20 1.72 4.03
N VAL A 80 2.44 1.89 2.95
CA VAL A 80 2.60 1.08 1.73
C VAL A 80 2.84 2.06 0.59
N ILE A 81 4.00 1.95 -0.05
CA ILE A 81 4.39 2.87 -1.11
C ILE A 81 4.58 2.08 -2.40
N THR A 82 3.87 2.49 -3.45
CA THR A 82 4.04 1.93 -4.79
C THR A 82 4.76 2.95 -5.66
N GLU A 83 5.82 2.51 -6.33
CA GLU A 83 6.63 3.38 -7.17
C GLU A 83 5.84 3.92 -8.36
N ALA A 84 6.28 5.05 -8.88
CA ALA A 84 5.69 5.63 -10.08
C ALA A 84 5.88 4.69 -11.26
N SER A 85 4.97 4.76 -12.22
CA SER A 85 5.07 3.94 -13.41
C SER A 85 6.18 4.48 -14.32
N ASP A 86 6.79 3.57 -15.09
CA ASP A 86 7.79 3.90 -16.08
C ASP A 86 7.12 4.29 -17.41
N ASP A 87 7.93 4.44 -18.46
CA ASP A 87 7.43 4.84 -19.77
C ASP A 87 6.49 3.80 -20.39
N HIS A 88 6.50 2.59 -19.87
CA HIS A 88 5.63 1.51 -20.36
C HIS A 88 4.43 1.29 -19.43
N GLY A 89 4.22 2.18 -18.48
CA GLY A 89 3.11 2.07 -17.55
C GLY A 89 3.31 1.04 -16.46
N ARG A 90 4.55 0.61 -16.23
CA ARG A 90 4.85 -0.42 -15.24
C ARG A 90 5.38 0.18 -13.96
N ARG A 91 4.89 -0.32 -12.83
CA ARG A 91 5.36 0.08 -11.51
C ARG A 91 6.32 -1.00 -11.00
N ALA A 92 7.51 -0.57 -10.54
CA ALA A 92 8.57 -1.51 -10.18
C ALA A 92 8.24 -2.32 -8.95
N SER A 93 7.70 -1.67 -7.91
CA SER A 93 7.50 -2.36 -6.64
C SER A 93 6.52 -1.63 -5.74
N SER A 94 6.00 -2.38 -4.77
CA SER A 94 5.26 -1.83 -3.63
C SER A 94 5.96 -2.29 -2.37
N CYS A 95 6.25 -1.36 -1.47
CA CYS A 95 6.99 -1.63 -0.25
C CYS A 95 6.15 -1.31 0.98
N LEU A 96 6.09 -2.27 1.92
CA LEU A 96 5.52 -2.04 3.23
C LEU A 96 6.67 -1.67 4.18
N LEU A 97 6.54 -0.54 4.87
CA LEU A 97 7.62 -0.07 5.73
C LEU A 97 7.04 0.76 6.87
N LEU A 98 7.83 0.92 7.92
CA LEU A 98 7.48 1.87 8.97
C LEU A 98 7.91 3.26 8.52
N PRO A 99 7.19 4.32 8.94
CA PRO A 99 7.60 5.68 8.59
C PRO A 99 9.04 6.00 8.97
N SER A 100 9.53 5.42 10.08
CA SER A 100 10.90 5.65 10.54
C SER A 100 11.95 5.01 9.62
N GLU A 101 11.52 4.13 8.73
CA GLU A 101 12.42 3.44 7.80
C GLU A 101 12.46 4.10 6.43
N TYR A 102 11.70 5.15 6.27
CA TYR A 102 11.60 5.84 4.99
C TYR A 102 12.82 6.72 4.67
#